data_87500dabddff661c489cb0399f82c471
#
_entry.id   87500dabddff661c489cb0399f82c471
#
_cell.length_a   1.000
_cell.length_b   1.000
_cell.length_c   1.000
_cell.angle_alpha   90.00
_cell.angle_beta   90.00
_cell.angle_gamma   90.00
#
_symmetry.space_group_name_H-M   'P 1'
#
loop_
_entity.id
_entity.type
_entity.pdbx_description
1 polymer ?
#
loop_
_entity_poly.entity_id
_entity_poly.type
_entity_poly.pdbx_seq_one_letter_code
_entity_poly.pdbx_strand_id
1 'polypeptide(L)'
;EICSNKETYEMMDEIVKKGKIAYYGVTVHKLSDAMEAIQFPNVKSIQIVFNIFRQKPAESFFKEAKKRNVAIIARGPLASGLLTGKINQETKFPENDHRNYNINGKAFDIGDTFSGVNFEKGLKAVEKLKTLLPDNFSLSELALKWILMHDEVSVVIPGAKNKSQVQMNTSATDLKDISSLLPKINFIYDELIKPDVHNRW
;
A
#
# COMPACT_ATOMS: atom_id res chain seq x y z
N GLU A 1 -4.70 7.30 -17.93
CA GLU A 1 -4.82 7.18 -19.42
C GLU A 1 -4.55 5.75 -19.91
N ILE A 2 -3.53 5.04 -19.40
CA ILE A 2 -3.26 3.64 -19.84
C ILE A 2 -4.32 2.68 -19.33
N CYS A 3 -4.81 2.86 -18.11
CA CYS A 3 -5.76 1.95 -17.46
C CYS A 3 -7.14 1.93 -18.13
N SER A 4 -7.51 2.97 -18.88
CA SER A 4 -8.75 3.09 -19.66
C SER A 4 -8.56 2.82 -21.14
N ASN A 5 -7.33 2.60 -21.60
CA ASN A 5 -7.06 2.37 -23.00
C ASN A 5 -7.29 0.91 -23.39
N LYS A 6 -8.43 0.63 -24.01
CA LYS A 6 -8.84 -0.70 -24.48
C LYS A 6 -7.81 -1.36 -25.41
N GLU A 7 -7.19 -0.58 -26.31
CA GLU A 7 -6.19 -1.09 -27.25
C GLU A 7 -4.97 -1.70 -26.53
N THR A 8 -4.55 -1.08 -25.39
CA THR A 8 -3.47 -1.64 -24.57
C THR A 8 -3.81 -3.03 -24.05
N TYR A 9 -5.04 -3.25 -23.60
CA TYR A 9 -5.47 -4.57 -23.12
C TYR A 9 -5.59 -5.57 -24.26
N GLU A 10 -6.11 -5.16 -25.42
CA GLU A 10 -6.17 -6.01 -26.62
C GLU A 10 -4.77 -6.45 -27.07
N MET A 11 -3.78 -5.55 -27.05
CA MET A 11 -2.38 -5.90 -27.32
C MET A 11 -1.82 -6.91 -26.32
N MET A 12 -2.09 -6.73 -25.02
CA MET A 12 -1.65 -7.67 -23.99
C MET A 12 -2.32 -9.05 -24.15
N ASP A 13 -3.60 -9.07 -24.49
CA ASP A 13 -4.34 -10.31 -24.77
C ASP A 13 -3.74 -11.08 -25.94
N GLU A 14 -3.31 -10.40 -27.01
CA GLU A 14 -2.61 -11.04 -28.13
C GLU A 14 -1.25 -11.64 -27.70
N ILE A 15 -0.53 -11.01 -26.76
CA ILE A 15 0.72 -11.55 -26.23
C ILE A 15 0.46 -12.82 -25.41
N VAL A 16 -0.63 -12.85 -24.62
CA VAL A 16 -1.08 -14.05 -23.90
C VAL A 16 -1.44 -15.16 -24.89
N LYS A 17 -2.25 -14.87 -25.93
CA LYS A 17 -2.62 -15.85 -26.96
C LYS A 17 -1.42 -16.45 -27.69
N LYS A 18 -0.38 -15.66 -27.92
CA LYS A 18 0.89 -16.12 -28.48
C LYS A 18 1.74 -16.96 -27.51
N GLY A 19 1.29 -17.17 -26.28
CA GLY A 19 2.01 -17.93 -25.25
C GLY A 19 3.31 -17.29 -24.76
N LYS A 20 3.49 -15.98 -24.99
CA LYS A 20 4.69 -15.25 -24.55
C LYS A 20 4.67 -14.92 -23.05
N ILE A 21 3.49 -14.68 -22.52
CA ILE A 21 3.22 -14.50 -21.09
C ILE A 21 1.98 -15.32 -20.73
N ALA A 22 1.89 -15.77 -19.47
CA ALA A 22 0.72 -16.49 -18.99
C ALA A 22 -0.41 -15.55 -18.56
N TYR A 23 -0.06 -14.45 -17.87
CA TYR A 23 -0.99 -13.48 -17.33
C TYR A 23 -0.35 -12.10 -17.32
N TYR A 24 -1.16 -11.07 -17.12
CA TYR A 24 -0.70 -9.71 -16.87
C TYR A 24 -1.54 -9.02 -15.79
N GLY A 25 -1.01 -7.92 -15.27
CA GLY A 25 -1.67 -7.07 -14.29
C GLY A 25 -1.35 -5.61 -14.52
N VAL A 26 -1.94 -4.76 -13.72
CA VAL A 26 -1.80 -3.30 -13.83
C VAL A 26 -1.38 -2.71 -12.51
N THR A 27 -0.47 -1.72 -12.55
CA THR A 27 -0.15 -0.87 -11.39
C THR A 27 -0.95 0.42 -11.49
N VAL A 28 -1.64 0.76 -10.43
CA VAL A 28 -2.51 1.94 -10.38
C VAL A 28 -2.20 2.83 -9.17
N HIS A 29 -2.55 4.12 -9.31
CA HIS A 29 -2.51 5.09 -8.21
C HIS A 29 -3.90 5.35 -7.63
N LYS A 30 -4.91 5.43 -8.50
CA LYS A 30 -6.28 5.78 -8.13
C LYS A 30 -7.16 4.53 -8.06
N LEU A 31 -8.12 4.58 -7.15
CA LEU A 31 -9.12 3.52 -7.01
C LEU A 31 -10.01 3.42 -8.26
N SER A 32 -10.32 4.55 -8.92
CA SER A 32 -11.05 4.57 -10.19
C SER A 32 -10.36 3.75 -11.26
N ASP A 33 -9.04 3.90 -11.39
CA ASP A 33 -8.24 3.17 -12.38
C ASP A 33 -8.23 1.67 -12.09
N ALA A 34 -8.19 1.29 -10.79
CA ALA A 34 -8.30 -0.11 -10.38
C ALA A 34 -9.67 -0.70 -10.77
N MET A 35 -10.75 0.03 -10.49
CA MET A 35 -12.11 -0.40 -10.80
C MET A 35 -12.36 -0.51 -12.31
N GLU A 36 -11.71 0.31 -13.10
CA GLU A 36 -11.76 0.25 -14.55
C GLU A 36 -10.95 -0.93 -15.10
N ALA A 37 -9.71 -1.10 -14.64
CA ALA A 37 -8.81 -2.15 -15.08
C ALA A 37 -9.39 -3.57 -14.85
N ILE A 38 -10.07 -3.80 -13.74
CA ILE A 38 -10.67 -5.11 -13.44
C ILE A 38 -11.89 -5.45 -14.30
N GLN A 39 -12.39 -4.55 -15.14
CA GLN A 39 -13.43 -4.88 -16.13
C GLN A 39 -12.87 -5.71 -17.30
N PHE A 40 -11.55 -5.65 -17.53
CA PHE A 40 -10.90 -6.45 -18.58
C PHE A 40 -10.65 -7.88 -18.08
N PRO A 41 -11.20 -8.92 -18.74
CA PRO A 41 -11.28 -10.28 -18.18
C PRO A 41 -9.92 -10.97 -18.01
N ASN A 42 -8.90 -10.52 -18.75
CA ASN A 42 -7.56 -11.11 -18.72
C ASN A 42 -6.59 -10.37 -17.77
N VAL A 43 -7.03 -9.28 -17.12
CA VAL A 43 -6.30 -8.69 -16.01
C VAL A 43 -6.40 -9.62 -14.81
N LYS A 44 -5.25 -10.12 -14.32
CA LYS A 44 -5.18 -11.12 -13.24
C LYS A 44 -4.61 -10.58 -11.94
N SER A 45 -4.02 -9.38 -11.98
CA SER A 45 -3.56 -8.71 -10.75
C SER A 45 -3.65 -7.19 -10.85
N ILE A 46 -3.89 -6.56 -9.70
CA ILE A 46 -3.78 -5.10 -9.55
C ILE A 46 -2.77 -4.81 -8.44
N GLN A 47 -1.78 -4.01 -8.77
CA GLN A 47 -0.85 -3.46 -7.79
C GLN A 47 -1.31 -2.06 -7.38
N ILE A 48 -1.60 -1.86 -6.10
CA ILE A 48 -2.15 -0.61 -5.55
C ILE A 48 -1.49 -0.28 -4.21
N VAL A 49 -1.36 1.02 -3.89
CA VAL A 49 -0.89 1.43 -2.55
C VAL A 49 -1.93 1.06 -1.52
N PHE A 50 -1.53 0.24 -0.55
CA PHE A 50 -2.38 -0.15 0.57
C PHE A 50 -1.56 -0.31 1.85
N ASN A 51 -1.89 0.44 2.88
CA ASN A 51 -1.25 0.42 4.19
C ASN A 51 -2.15 1.13 5.22
N ILE A 52 -1.73 1.18 6.48
CA ILE A 52 -2.49 1.83 7.57
C ILE A 52 -2.88 3.27 7.24
N PHE A 53 -2.09 3.99 6.41
CA PHE A 53 -2.37 5.37 5.99
C PHE A 53 -3.13 5.49 4.67
N ARG A 54 -3.40 4.39 3.98
CA ARG A 54 -4.13 4.31 2.70
C ARG A 54 -5.10 3.14 2.73
N GLN A 55 -6.28 3.33 3.34
CA GLN A 55 -7.24 2.25 3.60
C GLN A 55 -8.40 2.17 2.60
N LYS A 56 -8.63 3.20 1.81
CA LYS A 56 -9.79 3.30 0.88
C LYS A 56 -9.98 2.08 -0.04
N PRO A 57 -8.95 1.42 -0.58
CA PRO A 57 -9.15 0.23 -1.42
C PRO A 57 -9.94 -0.89 -0.74
N ALA A 58 -9.86 -1.03 0.58
CA ALA A 58 -10.58 -2.07 1.32
C ALA A 58 -12.09 -1.80 1.44
N GLU A 59 -12.57 -0.58 1.22
CA GLU A 59 -13.99 -0.25 1.38
C GLU A 59 -14.87 -0.91 0.31
N SER A 60 -14.42 -0.97 -0.95
CA SER A 60 -15.21 -1.50 -2.06
C SER A 60 -14.41 -2.33 -3.06
N PHE A 61 -13.21 -1.85 -3.43
CA PHE A 61 -12.42 -2.46 -4.49
C PHE A 61 -12.00 -3.89 -4.19
N PHE A 62 -11.57 -4.18 -2.96
CA PHE A 62 -11.11 -5.51 -2.59
C PHE A 62 -12.17 -6.59 -2.80
N LYS A 63 -13.41 -6.31 -2.39
CA LYS A 63 -14.53 -7.23 -2.61
C LYS A 63 -14.80 -7.49 -4.09
N GLU A 64 -14.71 -6.45 -4.91
CA GLU A 64 -14.93 -6.57 -6.35
C GLU A 64 -13.79 -7.32 -7.05
N ALA A 65 -12.55 -7.07 -6.68
CA ALA A 65 -11.39 -7.81 -7.17
C ALA A 65 -11.49 -9.31 -6.83
N LYS A 66 -11.87 -9.63 -5.58
CA LYS A 66 -12.06 -11.01 -5.12
C LYS A 66 -13.15 -11.74 -5.93
N LYS A 67 -14.30 -11.10 -6.19
CA LYS A 67 -15.37 -11.67 -7.03
C LYS A 67 -14.90 -12.02 -8.44
N ARG A 68 -13.95 -11.25 -8.96
CA ARG A 68 -13.40 -11.42 -10.33
C ARG A 68 -12.15 -12.30 -10.38
N ASN A 69 -11.72 -12.87 -9.25
CA ASN A 69 -10.46 -13.61 -9.13
C ASN A 69 -9.24 -12.79 -9.59
N VAL A 70 -9.22 -11.50 -9.26
CA VAL A 70 -8.09 -10.60 -9.51
C VAL A 70 -7.26 -10.49 -8.23
N ALA A 71 -5.99 -10.86 -8.32
CA ALA A 71 -5.04 -10.79 -7.21
C ALA A 71 -4.72 -9.33 -6.84
N ILE A 72 -4.61 -9.05 -5.56
CA ILE A 72 -4.21 -7.73 -5.05
C ILE A 72 -2.78 -7.78 -4.55
N ILE A 73 -1.92 -6.93 -5.13
CA ILE A 73 -0.53 -6.72 -4.73
C ILE A 73 -0.47 -5.39 -3.97
N ALA A 74 -0.34 -5.47 -2.64
CA ALA A 74 -0.22 -4.28 -1.80
C ALA A 74 1.20 -3.72 -1.87
N ARG A 75 1.37 -2.52 -2.48
CA ARG A 75 2.65 -1.81 -2.53
C ARG A 75 2.71 -0.67 -1.52
N GLY A 76 3.92 -0.20 -1.22
CA GLY A 76 4.16 0.88 -0.27
C GLY A 76 3.70 0.59 1.16
N PRO A 77 3.87 -0.65 1.68
CA PRO A 77 3.25 -1.08 2.94
C PRO A 77 3.73 -0.29 4.15
N LEU A 78 4.93 0.28 4.07
CA LEU A 78 5.55 1.04 5.17
C LEU A 78 5.50 2.57 4.94
N ALA A 79 4.69 3.07 4.00
CA ALA A 79 4.50 4.49 3.73
C ALA A 79 5.84 5.25 3.62
N SER A 80 6.72 4.83 2.69
CA SER A 80 8.08 5.38 2.49
C SER A 80 8.95 5.38 3.76
N GLY A 81 8.63 4.51 4.71
CA GLY A 81 9.36 4.34 5.95
C GLY A 81 8.71 4.98 7.19
N LEU A 82 7.66 5.80 7.07
CA LEU A 82 6.95 6.34 8.24
C LEU A 82 6.49 5.24 9.19
N LEU A 83 5.89 4.19 8.65
CA LEU A 83 5.38 3.05 9.43
C LEU A 83 6.48 2.11 9.95
N THR A 84 7.76 2.46 9.78
CA THR A 84 8.85 1.81 10.52
C THR A 84 8.97 2.34 11.96
N GLY A 85 8.44 3.53 12.23
CA GLY A 85 8.60 4.22 13.50
C GLY A 85 10.00 4.77 13.76
N LYS A 86 10.91 4.72 12.76
CA LYS A 86 12.32 5.19 12.87
C LYS A 86 12.51 6.63 12.38
N ILE A 87 11.53 7.17 11.66
CA ILE A 87 11.56 8.55 11.15
C ILE A 87 10.99 9.48 12.23
N ASN A 88 11.66 10.62 12.44
CA ASN A 88 11.24 11.70 13.32
C ASN A 88 11.44 13.06 12.63
N GLN A 89 11.14 14.16 13.32
CA GLN A 89 11.26 15.53 12.80
C GLN A 89 12.69 15.92 12.41
N GLU A 90 13.70 15.32 13.05
CA GLU A 90 15.12 15.59 12.80
C GLU A 90 15.70 14.75 11.66
N THR A 91 14.93 13.77 11.16
CA THR A 91 15.38 12.86 10.11
C THR A 91 15.64 13.63 8.81
N LYS A 92 16.89 13.59 8.37
CA LYS A 92 17.31 14.19 7.10
C LYS A 92 17.37 13.11 6.01
N PHE A 93 16.84 13.43 4.86
CA PHE A 93 16.92 12.57 3.67
C PHE A 93 17.95 13.17 2.68
N PRO A 94 18.75 12.35 1.99
CA PRO A 94 19.64 12.83 0.94
C PRO A 94 18.90 13.65 -0.14
N GLU A 95 19.58 14.55 -0.82
CA GLU A 95 18.97 15.40 -1.85
C GLU A 95 18.35 14.60 -2.99
N ASN A 96 18.95 13.46 -3.34
CA ASN A 96 18.48 12.54 -4.38
C ASN A 96 17.43 11.53 -3.89
N ASP A 97 16.96 11.63 -2.64
CA ASP A 97 15.89 10.78 -2.09
C ASP A 97 14.52 11.44 -2.32
N HIS A 98 13.56 10.68 -2.84
CA HIS A 98 12.21 11.20 -3.10
C HIS A 98 11.51 11.75 -1.85
N ARG A 99 11.87 11.27 -0.68
CA ARG A 99 11.36 11.78 0.61
C ARG A 99 11.84 13.20 0.92
N ASN A 100 12.90 13.67 0.25
CA ASN A 100 13.35 15.05 0.28
C ASN A 100 12.66 15.86 -0.83
N TYR A 101 12.92 15.54 -2.10
CA TYR A 101 12.51 16.39 -3.21
C TYR A 101 11.03 16.27 -3.60
N ASN A 102 10.37 15.15 -3.26
CA ASN A 102 8.96 14.93 -3.62
C ASN A 102 7.99 14.96 -2.43
N ILE A 103 8.39 15.47 -1.28
CA ILE A 103 7.53 15.53 -0.09
C ILE A 103 6.21 16.28 -0.33
N ASN A 104 6.21 17.21 -1.28
CA ASN A 104 5.03 17.99 -1.69
C ASN A 104 4.52 17.62 -3.09
N GLY A 105 4.91 16.48 -3.64
CA GLY A 105 4.47 16.02 -4.97
C GLY A 105 5.00 16.86 -6.13
N LYS A 106 6.21 17.44 -6.00
CA LYS A 106 6.77 18.34 -7.04
C LYS A 106 7.27 17.59 -8.28
N ALA A 107 7.68 16.34 -8.14
CA ALA A 107 8.28 15.56 -9.22
C ALA A 107 7.33 14.50 -9.79
N PHE A 108 6.53 13.86 -8.95
CA PHE A 108 5.55 12.84 -9.32
C PHE A 108 4.42 12.78 -8.27
N ASP A 109 3.47 11.84 -8.41
CA ASP A 109 2.30 11.76 -7.52
C ASP A 109 2.71 11.77 -6.05
N ILE A 110 2.14 12.68 -5.28
CA ILE A 110 2.44 12.87 -3.85
C ILE A 110 2.14 11.59 -3.05
N GLY A 111 1.22 10.74 -3.52
CA GLY A 111 0.89 9.47 -2.87
C GLY A 111 2.03 8.45 -2.85
N ASP A 112 3.05 8.61 -3.70
CA ASP A 112 4.23 7.76 -3.68
C ASP A 112 5.25 8.17 -2.60
N THR A 113 5.08 9.35 -2.00
CA THR A 113 5.89 9.81 -0.87
C THR A 113 5.03 9.86 0.38
N PHE A 114 5.42 9.09 1.41
CA PHE A 114 4.70 8.99 2.68
C PHE A 114 3.19 8.66 2.54
N SER A 115 2.81 7.99 1.45
CA SER A 115 1.39 7.72 1.10
C SER A 115 0.54 8.99 0.93
N GLY A 116 1.14 10.14 0.64
CA GLY A 116 0.48 11.43 0.48
C GLY A 116 0.02 12.08 1.79
N VAL A 117 0.46 11.56 2.92
CA VAL A 117 0.14 12.08 4.24
C VAL A 117 1.00 13.33 4.53
N ASN A 118 0.41 14.34 5.16
CA ASN A 118 1.20 15.42 5.74
C ASN A 118 2.21 14.84 6.74
N PHE A 119 3.46 15.22 6.60
CA PHE A 119 4.58 14.60 7.35
C PHE A 119 4.39 14.70 8.87
N GLU A 120 4.01 15.87 9.38
CA GLU A 120 3.80 16.07 10.82
C GLU A 120 2.62 15.26 11.36
N LYS A 121 1.51 15.20 10.61
CA LYS A 121 0.35 14.36 10.97
C LYS A 121 0.72 12.88 10.94
N GLY A 122 1.52 12.47 9.94
CA GLY A 122 2.05 11.12 9.85
C GLY A 122 2.89 10.74 11.05
N LEU A 123 3.79 11.62 11.51
CA LEU A 123 4.57 11.40 12.73
C LEU A 123 3.68 11.30 13.97
N LYS A 124 2.68 12.16 14.13
CA LYS A 124 1.71 12.08 15.25
C LYS A 124 0.94 10.75 15.24
N ALA A 125 0.52 10.30 14.06
CA ALA A 125 -0.15 9.02 13.92
C ALA A 125 0.78 7.84 14.27
N VAL A 126 2.05 7.89 13.84
CA VAL A 126 3.09 6.92 14.19
C VAL A 126 3.27 6.81 15.71
N GLU A 127 3.37 7.95 16.42
CA GLU A 127 3.50 7.92 17.88
C GLU A 127 2.28 7.29 18.56
N LYS A 128 1.07 7.61 18.11
CA LYS A 128 -0.15 6.93 18.60
C LYS A 128 -0.16 5.43 18.28
N LEU A 129 0.25 5.02 17.08
CA LEU A 129 0.34 3.61 16.72
C LEU A 129 1.36 2.86 17.58
N LYS A 130 2.49 3.47 17.93
CA LYS A 130 3.48 2.87 18.84
C LYS A 130 2.89 2.52 20.20
N THR A 131 1.94 3.30 20.72
CA THR A 131 1.28 3.00 22.02
C THR A 131 0.37 1.77 21.95
N LEU A 132 0.05 1.28 20.76
CA LEU A 132 -0.78 0.10 20.57
C LEU A 132 0.04 -1.18 20.38
N LEU A 133 1.38 -1.06 20.25
CA LEU A 133 2.22 -2.21 19.94
C LEU A 133 2.14 -3.27 21.05
N PRO A 134 1.85 -4.52 20.72
CA PRO A 134 2.05 -5.63 21.66
C PRO A 134 3.54 -5.76 22.01
N ASP A 135 3.81 -6.37 23.15
CA ASP A 135 5.17 -6.67 23.58
C ASP A 135 5.94 -7.44 22.47
N ASN A 136 7.16 -6.99 22.20
CA ASN A 136 8.06 -7.55 21.18
C ASN A 136 7.64 -7.33 19.71
N PHE A 137 6.65 -6.49 19.43
CA PHE A 137 6.31 -6.08 18.06
C PHE A 137 7.00 -4.78 17.68
N SER A 138 7.56 -4.71 16.47
CA SER A 138 7.92 -3.45 15.84
C SER A 138 6.72 -2.86 15.10
N LEU A 139 6.75 -1.55 14.86
CA LEU A 139 5.70 -0.90 14.06
C LEU A 139 5.66 -1.41 12.61
N SER A 140 6.82 -1.79 12.05
CA SER A 140 6.88 -2.41 10.73
C SER A 140 6.13 -3.73 10.67
N GLU A 141 6.29 -4.57 11.68
CA GLU A 141 5.60 -5.85 11.77
C GLU A 141 4.10 -5.64 11.95
N LEU A 142 3.68 -4.71 12.82
CA LEU A 142 2.27 -4.35 12.96
C LEU A 142 1.69 -3.88 11.61
N ALA A 143 2.40 -3.01 10.88
CA ALA A 143 1.94 -2.49 9.60
C ALA A 143 1.80 -3.58 8.53
N LEU A 144 2.74 -4.50 8.45
CA LEU A 144 2.67 -5.64 7.52
C LEU A 144 1.56 -6.61 7.93
N LYS A 145 1.46 -6.95 9.21
CA LYS A 145 0.40 -7.83 9.74
C LYS A 145 -0.99 -7.23 9.49
N TRP A 146 -1.15 -5.92 9.68
CA TRP A 146 -2.42 -5.24 9.41
C TRP A 146 -2.86 -5.44 7.95
N ILE A 147 -1.95 -5.35 6.97
CA ILE A 147 -2.27 -5.61 5.57
C ILE A 147 -2.67 -7.07 5.36
N LEU A 148 -1.94 -8.01 5.96
CA LEU A 148 -2.17 -9.46 5.86
C LEU A 148 -3.46 -9.92 6.57
N MET A 149 -4.11 -9.07 7.38
CA MET A 149 -5.43 -9.34 7.95
C MET A 149 -6.58 -9.18 6.93
N HIS A 150 -6.29 -8.69 5.74
CA HIS A 150 -7.25 -8.55 4.65
C HIS A 150 -7.14 -9.75 3.72
N ASP A 151 -8.08 -10.68 3.81
CA ASP A 151 -8.12 -11.94 3.02
C ASP A 151 -8.10 -11.73 1.49
N GLU A 152 -8.43 -10.53 1.05
CA GLU A 152 -8.42 -10.17 -0.37
C GLU A 152 -7.00 -9.85 -0.88
N VAL A 153 -6.06 -9.52 0.00
CA VAL A 153 -4.68 -9.21 -0.38
C VAL A 153 -3.93 -10.50 -0.64
N SER A 154 -3.46 -10.67 -1.87
CA SER A 154 -2.72 -11.86 -2.30
C SER A 154 -1.26 -11.83 -1.89
N VAL A 155 -0.64 -10.64 -1.93
CA VAL A 155 0.76 -10.44 -1.57
C VAL A 155 1.03 -8.99 -1.16
N VAL A 156 1.94 -8.82 -0.22
CA VAL A 156 2.50 -7.52 0.16
C VAL A 156 3.98 -7.47 -0.26
N ILE A 157 4.41 -6.34 -0.83
CA ILE A 157 5.77 -6.17 -1.37
C ILE A 157 6.56 -5.08 -0.61
N PRO A 158 7.06 -5.39 0.60
CA PRO A 158 7.89 -4.48 1.38
C PRO A 158 9.31 -4.40 0.81
N GLY A 159 9.88 -3.18 0.78
CA GLY A 159 11.30 -3.01 0.49
C GLY A 159 12.20 -3.53 1.62
N ALA A 160 13.40 -4.01 1.25
CA ALA A 160 14.42 -4.41 2.20
C ALA A 160 15.83 -4.06 1.66
N LYS A 161 16.70 -3.54 2.54
CA LYS A 161 18.07 -3.16 2.20
C LYS A 161 19.12 -4.20 2.65
N ASN A 162 18.72 -5.14 3.51
CA ASN A 162 19.59 -6.16 4.07
C ASN A 162 18.80 -7.40 4.49
N LYS A 163 19.54 -8.49 4.78
CA LYS A 163 18.99 -9.80 5.18
C LYS A 163 18.07 -9.70 6.40
N SER A 164 18.44 -8.93 7.41
CA SER A 164 17.63 -8.79 8.62
C SER A 164 16.25 -8.18 8.33
N GLN A 165 16.19 -7.19 7.44
CA GLN A 165 14.90 -6.62 7.02
C GLN A 165 14.04 -7.61 6.23
N VAL A 166 14.65 -8.46 5.38
CA VAL A 166 13.91 -9.52 4.69
C VAL A 166 13.33 -10.50 5.72
N GLN A 167 14.12 -10.93 6.68
CA GLN A 167 13.66 -11.85 7.75
C GLN A 167 12.53 -11.25 8.57
N MET A 168 12.65 -9.98 8.98
CA MET A 168 11.60 -9.25 9.70
C MET A 168 10.32 -9.08 8.86
N ASN A 169 10.46 -8.76 7.58
CA ASN A 169 9.30 -8.63 6.69
C ASN A 169 8.56 -9.97 6.53
N THR A 170 9.28 -11.07 6.41
CA THR A 170 8.68 -12.40 6.27
C THR A 170 8.08 -12.92 7.57
N SER A 171 8.70 -12.65 8.73
CA SER A 171 8.14 -13.05 10.03
C SER A 171 6.79 -12.41 10.37
N ALA A 172 6.42 -11.34 9.68
CA ALA A 172 5.09 -10.73 9.86
C ALA A 172 3.93 -11.72 9.55
N THR A 173 4.16 -12.76 8.74
CA THR A 173 3.17 -13.81 8.48
C THR A 173 2.88 -14.65 9.73
N ASP A 174 3.89 -14.87 10.58
CA ASP A 174 3.81 -15.74 11.75
C ASP A 174 3.29 -15.03 13.01
N LEU A 175 3.07 -13.70 12.90
CA LEU A 175 2.59 -12.91 14.03
C LEU A 175 1.16 -13.29 14.42
N LYS A 176 0.88 -13.18 15.73
CA LYS A 176 -0.45 -13.42 16.30
C LYS A 176 -1.49 -12.47 15.68
N ASP A 177 -2.74 -12.87 15.80
CA ASP A 177 -3.89 -12.06 15.41
C ASP A 177 -3.89 -10.70 16.15
N ILE A 178 -4.11 -9.62 15.39
CA ILE A 178 -4.18 -8.25 15.90
C ILE A 178 -5.59 -7.65 15.77
N SER A 179 -6.62 -8.47 15.59
CA SER A 179 -8.00 -8.02 15.40
C SER A 179 -8.49 -7.08 16.50
N SER A 180 -8.04 -7.28 17.73
CA SER A 180 -8.37 -6.40 18.87
C SER A 180 -7.82 -4.98 18.73
N LEU A 181 -6.80 -4.76 17.88
CA LEU A 181 -6.18 -3.46 17.64
C LEU A 181 -6.84 -2.70 16.49
N LEU A 182 -7.54 -3.39 15.57
CA LEU A 182 -8.11 -2.78 14.38
C LEU A 182 -9.01 -1.56 14.68
N PRO A 183 -9.91 -1.58 15.68
CA PRO A 183 -10.73 -0.40 15.98
C PRO A 183 -9.88 0.83 16.36
N LYS A 184 -8.81 0.63 17.12
CA LYS A 184 -7.91 1.72 17.55
C LYS A 184 -7.07 2.23 16.39
N ILE A 185 -6.58 1.34 15.52
CA ILE A 185 -5.85 1.70 14.30
C ILE A 185 -6.76 2.51 13.36
N ASN A 186 -7.99 2.07 13.16
CA ASN A 186 -8.97 2.77 12.33
C ASN A 186 -9.33 4.15 12.92
N PHE A 187 -9.47 4.27 14.23
CA PHE A 187 -9.70 5.54 14.89
C PHE A 187 -8.55 6.54 14.63
N ILE A 188 -7.28 6.09 14.75
CA ILE A 188 -6.12 6.93 14.43
C ILE A 188 -6.13 7.37 12.97
N TYR A 189 -6.47 6.46 12.06
CA TYR A 189 -6.60 6.76 10.64
C TYR A 189 -7.69 7.79 10.39
N ASP A 190 -8.90 7.59 10.90
CA ASP A 190 -10.05 8.47 10.69
C ASP A 190 -9.79 9.89 11.21
N GLU A 191 -9.12 10.01 12.37
CA GLU A 191 -8.83 11.29 12.99
C GLU A 191 -7.69 12.08 12.32
N LEU A 192 -6.58 11.42 12.02
CA LEU A 192 -5.34 12.11 11.67
C LEU A 192 -4.99 12.04 10.19
N ILE A 193 -5.41 10.98 9.49
CA ILE A 193 -4.90 10.65 8.15
C ILE A 193 -5.99 10.79 7.09
N LYS A 194 -7.15 10.22 7.30
CA LYS A 194 -8.27 10.17 6.36
C LYS A 194 -8.66 11.53 5.76
N PRO A 195 -8.73 12.62 6.54
CA PRO A 195 -9.09 13.93 5.99
C PRO A 195 -8.16 14.43 4.90
N ASP A 196 -6.88 14.04 4.96
CA ASP A 196 -5.86 14.50 4.00
C ASP A 196 -5.76 13.61 2.76
N VAL A 197 -6.04 12.31 2.88
CA VAL A 197 -5.68 11.35 1.82
C VAL A 197 -6.88 10.64 1.18
N HIS A 198 -7.98 10.44 1.91
CA HIS A 198 -9.03 9.50 1.52
C HIS A 198 -9.71 9.86 0.18
N ASN A 199 -9.87 11.14 -0.10
CA ASN A 199 -10.56 11.63 -1.30
C ASN A 199 -9.63 11.88 -2.50
N ARG A 200 -8.32 11.64 -2.35
CA ARG A 200 -7.35 11.91 -3.42
C ARG A 200 -7.16 10.76 -4.40
N TRP A 201 -7.39 9.54 -3.97
CA TRP A 201 -7.12 8.33 -4.75
C TRP A 201 -8.27 7.34 -4.72
#